data_237a49bddd44a18f506a6ca0af169be8
#
_entry.id   237a49bddd44a18f506a6ca0af169be8
#
_cell.length_a   1.000
_cell.length_b   1.000
_cell.length_c   1.000
_cell.angle_alpha   90.00
_cell.angle_beta   90.00
_cell.angle_gamma   90.00
#
_symmetry.space_group_name_H-M   'P 1'
#
loop_
_entity.id
_entity.type
_entity.pdbx_description
1 polymer ?
#
loop_
_entity_poly.entity_id
_entity_poly.type
_entity_poly.pdbx_seq_one_letter_code
_entity_poly.pdbx_strand_id
1 'polypeptide(L)'
;MSAALGLVLALTAPGPPEQAPRLLAYAVGGGSVLAFVLYGLGCALVHSWFSRNANWAVPALVPALALSLPWFGGLLHTVYLENGFYVPTDAIHVSVYSTYAASLKPVCLALGLAAVVLALAGWMRHYHQWIHARAMVRIGVPLMSLFVIGIALAAGLAGAEAAAAQARTTAAAGTVPAAYYGVQGRLVCVTPLGEETPVFNGPLNTARPQLTFGTSGDLVWLWDSQRAESLSVRLEDVAITEARANTCG
;
A
#
# COMPACT_ATOMS: atom_id res chain seq x y z
N MET A 1 -26.64 7.69 17.52
CA MET A 1 -25.43 8.45 17.86
C MET A 1 -24.64 8.93 16.63
N SER A 2 -24.47 8.14 15.59
CA SER A 2 -23.68 8.53 14.39
C SER A 2 -24.26 9.70 13.60
N ALA A 3 -25.59 9.81 13.47
CA ALA A 3 -26.24 10.94 12.78
C ALA A 3 -26.05 12.27 13.52
N ALA A 4 -26.04 12.24 14.85
CA ALA A 4 -25.79 13.41 15.68
C ALA A 4 -24.34 13.91 15.57
N LEU A 5 -23.37 13.00 15.50
CA LEU A 5 -21.96 13.36 15.32
C LEU A 5 -21.70 13.95 13.92
N GLY A 6 -22.33 13.39 12.90
CA GLY A 6 -22.27 13.91 11.52
C GLY A 6 -22.90 15.30 11.41
N LEU A 7 -24.01 15.52 12.10
CA LEU A 7 -24.66 16.83 12.17
C LEU A 7 -23.78 17.87 12.86
N VAL A 8 -23.15 17.51 14.00
CA VAL A 8 -22.25 18.41 14.73
C VAL A 8 -21.04 18.78 13.88
N LEU A 9 -20.42 17.80 13.18
CA LEU A 9 -19.28 18.04 12.29
C LEU A 9 -19.67 18.93 11.09
N ALA A 10 -20.86 18.74 10.51
CA ALA A 10 -21.34 19.58 9.42
C ALA A 10 -21.68 21.01 9.85
N LEU A 11 -22.13 21.20 11.08
CA LEU A 11 -22.46 22.52 11.63
C LEU A 11 -21.24 23.30 12.13
N THR A 12 -20.13 22.60 12.45
CA THR A 12 -18.90 23.24 12.96
C THR A 12 -17.84 23.49 11.88
N ALA A 13 -18.01 22.95 10.66
CA ALA A 13 -17.07 23.15 9.57
C ALA A 13 -17.18 24.58 9.00
N PRO A 14 -16.10 25.37 8.99
CA PRO A 14 -16.07 26.68 8.35
C PRO A 14 -15.96 26.51 6.83
N GLY A 15 -17.08 26.38 6.15
CA GLY A 15 -17.14 26.25 4.70
C GLY A 15 -18.12 27.23 4.07
N PRO A 16 -17.99 27.55 2.78
CA PRO A 16 -18.96 28.38 2.09
C PRO A 16 -20.35 27.73 2.12
N PRO A 17 -21.43 28.52 2.23
CA PRO A 17 -22.80 28.04 2.48
C PRO A 17 -23.31 27.05 1.43
N GLU A 18 -22.76 27.03 0.22
CA GLU A 18 -23.11 26.06 -0.84
C GLU A 18 -22.56 24.65 -0.58
N GLN A 19 -21.55 24.47 0.27
CA GLN A 19 -20.98 23.16 0.58
C GLN A 19 -21.68 22.46 1.76
N ALA A 20 -22.35 23.22 2.61
CA ALA A 20 -23.03 22.69 3.79
C ALA A 20 -24.06 21.59 3.48
N PRO A 21 -24.96 21.72 2.48
CA PRO A 21 -25.95 20.68 2.18
C PRO A 21 -25.29 19.39 1.63
N ARG A 22 -24.17 19.52 0.90
CA ARG A 22 -23.43 18.36 0.39
C ARG A 22 -22.72 17.61 1.51
N LEU A 23 -22.05 18.32 2.41
CA LEU A 23 -21.38 17.73 3.58
C LEU A 23 -22.41 17.03 4.49
N LEU A 24 -23.57 17.63 4.70
CA LEU A 24 -24.66 17.02 5.48
C LEU A 24 -25.20 15.75 4.80
N ALA A 25 -25.39 15.77 3.49
CA ALA A 25 -25.81 14.59 2.72
C ALA A 25 -24.77 13.46 2.82
N TYR A 26 -23.47 13.75 2.71
CA TYR A 26 -22.39 12.77 2.89
C TYR A 26 -22.31 12.24 4.33
N ALA A 27 -22.49 13.11 5.33
CA ALA A 27 -22.47 12.71 6.73
C ALA A 27 -23.67 11.82 7.10
N VAL A 28 -24.86 12.17 6.64
CA VAL A 28 -26.07 11.36 6.87
C VAL A 28 -26.00 10.05 6.08
N GLY A 29 -25.65 10.10 4.79
CA GLY A 29 -25.52 8.90 3.95
C GLY A 29 -24.43 7.97 4.47
N GLY A 30 -23.22 8.48 4.72
CA GLY A 30 -22.12 7.70 5.26
C GLY A 30 -22.40 7.15 6.65
N GLY A 31 -23.01 7.96 7.53
CA GLY A 31 -23.43 7.52 8.86
C GLY A 31 -24.48 6.42 8.83
N SER A 32 -25.44 6.48 7.88
CA SER A 32 -26.45 5.44 7.71
C SER A 32 -25.83 4.12 7.21
N VAL A 33 -24.93 4.20 6.23
CA VAL A 33 -24.20 3.02 5.73
C VAL A 33 -23.34 2.40 6.84
N LEU A 34 -22.62 3.20 7.59
CA LEU A 34 -21.82 2.72 8.71
C LEU A 34 -22.69 2.06 9.79
N ALA A 35 -23.82 2.65 10.16
CA ALA A 35 -24.77 2.07 11.11
C ALA A 35 -25.32 0.73 10.61
N PHE A 36 -25.65 0.66 9.32
CA PHE A 36 -26.11 -0.58 8.68
C PHE A 36 -25.05 -1.68 8.76
N VAL A 37 -23.80 -1.36 8.42
CA VAL A 37 -22.67 -2.31 8.47
C VAL A 37 -22.40 -2.74 9.91
N LEU A 38 -22.35 -1.82 10.87
CA LEU A 38 -22.10 -2.14 12.27
C LEU A 38 -23.20 -3.01 12.89
N TYR A 39 -24.46 -2.73 12.59
CA TYR A 39 -25.56 -3.57 13.05
C TYR A 39 -25.50 -4.97 12.46
N GLY A 40 -25.31 -5.11 11.14
CA GLY A 40 -25.16 -6.41 10.48
C GLY A 40 -23.98 -7.21 11.01
N LEU A 41 -22.84 -6.54 11.23
CA LEU A 41 -21.66 -7.14 11.84
C LEU A 41 -21.95 -7.61 13.28
N GLY A 42 -22.66 -6.81 14.07
CA GLY A 42 -23.15 -7.20 15.40
C GLY A 42 -23.99 -8.47 15.35
N CYS A 43 -24.96 -8.54 14.42
CA CYS A 43 -25.80 -9.73 14.21
C CYS A 43 -24.98 -10.97 13.78
N ALA A 44 -23.92 -10.78 12.99
CA ALA A 44 -23.04 -11.87 12.59
C ALA A 44 -22.18 -12.37 13.76
N LEU A 45 -21.67 -11.46 14.58
CA LEU A 45 -20.72 -11.76 15.66
C LEU A 45 -21.40 -12.34 16.91
N VAL A 46 -22.54 -11.81 17.34
CA VAL A 46 -23.20 -12.18 18.62
C VAL A 46 -23.39 -13.70 18.80
N HIS A 47 -23.65 -14.43 17.73
CA HIS A 47 -23.85 -15.88 17.77
C HIS A 47 -22.72 -16.67 17.06
N SER A 48 -21.58 -16.02 16.80
CA SER A 48 -20.45 -16.66 16.12
C SER A 48 -19.62 -17.49 17.11
N TRP A 49 -18.82 -18.39 16.54
CA TRP A 49 -17.77 -19.08 17.31
C TRP A 49 -16.76 -18.07 17.88
N PHE A 50 -16.50 -16.98 17.16
CA PHE A 50 -15.56 -15.93 17.56
C PHE A 50 -15.99 -15.24 18.86
N SER A 51 -17.29 -14.89 19.01
CA SER A 51 -17.77 -14.23 20.25
C SER A 51 -17.66 -15.13 21.47
N ARG A 52 -17.85 -16.44 21.27
CA ARG A 52 -17.71 -17.44 22.35
C ARG A 52 -16.26 -17.70 22.76
N ASN A 53 -15.32 -17.43 21.87
CA ASN A 53 -13.91 -17.71 22.05
C ASN A 53 -13.03 -16.43 21.99
N ALA A 54 -13.64 -15.25 22.11
CA ALA A 54 -12.95 -13.96 21.98
C ALA A 54 -11.79 -13.80 22.96
N ASN A 55 -11.89 -14.37 24.15
CA ASN A 55 -10.87 -14.27 25.20
C ASN A 55 -9.49 -14.80 24.78
N TRP A 56 -9.44 -15.80 23.89
CA TRP A 56 -8.18 -16.30 23.36
C TRP A 56 -7.96 -15.96 21.89
N ALA A 57 -9.04 -15.81 21.10
CA ALA A 57 -8.95 -15.53 19.68
C ALA A 57 -8.41 -14.12 19.41
N VAL A 58 -8.82 -13.12 20.19
CA VAL A 58 -8.32 -11.74 20.04
C VAL A 58 -6.83 -11.63 20.40
N PRO A 59 -6.36 -12.14 21.57
CA PRO A 59 -4.93 -12.15 21.88
C PRO A 59 -4.07 -12.90 20.87
N ALA A 60 -4.61 -13.93 20.21
CA ALA A 60 -3.87 -14.64 19.15
C ALA A 60 -3.86 -13.88 17.81
N LEU A 61 -4.97 -13.23 17.46
CA LEU A 61 -5.12 -12.51 16.19
C LEU A 61 -4.26 -11.24 16.10
N VAL A 62 -4.16 -10.50 17.21
CA VAL A 62 -3.42 -9.22 17.24
C VAL A 62 -1.93 -9.41 16.91
N PRO A 63 -1.18 -10.34 17.56
CA PRO A 63 0.21 -10.61 17.18
C PRO A 63 0.34 -11.14 15.74
N ALA A 64 -0.57 -12.02 15.31
CA ALA A 64 -0.56 -12.56 13.96
C ALA A 64 -0.69 -11.45 12.90
N LEU A 65 -1.60 -10.50 13.10
CA LEU A 65 -1.73 -9.33 12.24
C LEU A 65 -0.50 -8.42 12.31
N ALA A 66 0.02 -8.17 13.52
CA ALA A 66 1.20 -7.33 13.72
C ALA A 66 2.45 -7.88 12.99
N LEU A 67 2.59 -9.20 12.90
CA LEU A 67 3.69 -9.85 12.19
C LEU A 67 3.44 -9.94 10.67
N SER A 68 2.19 -10.13 10.24
CA SER A 68 1.86 -10.25 8.81
C SER A 68 1.90 -8.93 8.05
N LEU A 69 1.61 -7.81 8.72
CA LEU A 69 1.62 -6.47 8.11
C LEU A 69 3.00 -6.09 7.53
N PRO A 70 4.10 -6.12 8.28
CA PRO A 70 5.42 -5.76 7.73
C PRO A 70 5.90 -6.74 6.66
N TRP A 71 5.54 -8.04 6.79
CA TRP A 71 5.83 -9.03 5.74
C TRP A 71 5.15 -8.68 4.42
N PHE A 72 3.86 -8.36 4.46
CA PHE A 72 3.13 -7.93 3.27
C PHE A 72 3.64 -6.58 2.73
N GLY A 73 3.97 -5.63 3.60
CA GLY A 73 4.58 -4.37 3.21
C GLY A 73 5.96 -4.56 2.55
N GLY A 74 6.76 -5.51 3.05
CA GLY A 74 8.00 -5.93 2.41
C GLY A 74 7.75 -6.44 0.99
N LEU A 75 6.75 -7.31 0.79
CA LEU A 75 6.36 -7.80 -0.53
C LEU A 75 5.95 -6.67 -1.49
N LEU A 76 5.25 -5.63 -1.01
CA LEU A 76 4.92 -4.46 -1.82
C LEU A 76 6.16 -3.67 -2.24
N HIS A 77 7.17 -3.54 -1.36
CA HIS A 77 8.44 -2.91 -1.71
C HIS A 77 9.25 -3.76 -2.69
N THR A 78 9.24 -5.10 -2.55
CA THR A 78 9.84 -6.02 -3.53
C THR A 78 9.22 -5.82 -4.91
N VAL A 79 7.89 -5.79 -5.01
CA VAL A 79 7.21 -5.54 -6.28
C VAL A 79 7.57 -4.16 -6.85
N TYR A 80 7.59 -3.12 -6.01
CA TYR A 80 7.95 -1.78 -6.45
C TYR A 80 9.41 -1.69 -6.95
N LEU A 81 10.38 -2.26 -6.22
CA LEU A 81 11.81 -2.14 -6.51
C LEU A 81 12.29 -3.19 -7.52
N GLU A 82 12.03 -4.47 -7.27
CA GLU A 82 12.57 -5.55 -8.11
C GLU A 82 11.83 -5.67 -9.43
N ASN A 83 10.49 -5.70 -9.43
CA ASN A 83 9.73 -5.76 -10.67
C ASN A 83 9.69 -4.40 -11.39
N GLY A 84 9.73 -3.30 -10.62
CA GLY A 84 9.68 -1.96 -11.17
C GLY A 84 11.00 -1.47 -11.73
N PHE A 85 12.09 -1.65 -11.02
CA PHE A 85 13.39 -1.06 -11.32
C PHE A 85 14.53 -2.06 -11.42
N TYR A 86 14.28 -3.36 -11.21
CA TYR A 86 15.29 -4.41 -11.17
C TYR A 86 16.39 -4.16 -10.11
N VAL A 87 16.01 -3.49 -9.02
CA VAL A 87 16.89 -3.20 -7.89
C VAL A 87 16.54 -4.12 -6.74
N PRO A 88 17.49 -4.93 -6.22
CA PRO A 88 17.23 -5.82 -5.09
C PRO A 88 16.76 -5.04 -3.86
N THR A 89 15.77 -5.56 -3.16
CA THR A 89 15.23 -4.90 -1.94
C THR A 89 16.22 -4.85 -0.79
N ASP A 90 17.14 -5.81 -0.70
CA ASP A 90 18.22 -5.85 0.29
C ASP A 90 19.30 -4.79 0.04
N ALA A 91 19.39 -4.26 -1.19
CA ALA A 91 20.25 -3.15 -1.55
C ALA A 91 19.79 -1.79 -0.99
N ILE A 92 18.59 -1.70 -0.43
CA ILE A 92 18.01 -0.44 0.03
C ILE A 92 17.54 -0.60 1.47
N HIS A 93 17.92 0.33 2.34
CA HIS A 93 17.44 0.32 3.71
C HIS A 93 15.96 0.76 3.78
N VAL A 94 15.05 -0.22 3.79
CA VAL A 94 13.62 0.02 3.98
C VAL A 94 13.31 -0.05 5.46
N SER A 95 12.81 1.05 6.03
CA SER A 95 12.48 1.07 7.47
C SER A 95 11.25 0.20 7.77
N VAL A 96 11.17 -0.36 8.96
CA VAL A 96 10.02 -1.15 9.41
C VAL A 96 8.73 -0.31 9.37
N TYR A 97 8.81 0.98 9.68
CA TYR A 97 7.67 1.90 9.61
C TYR A 97 7.13 2.06 8.19
N SER A 98 8.00 2.08 7.18
CA SER A 98 7.59 2.17 5.78
C SER A 98 6.90 0.90 5.30
N THR A 99 7.33 -0.28 5.76
CA THR A 99 6.64 -1.55 5.45
C THR A 99 5.23 -1.59 6.06
N TYR A 100 5.07 -1.13 7.31
CA TYR A 100 3.73 -0.97 7.89
C TYR A 100 2.88 0.02 7.10
N ALA A 101 3.42 1.19 6.75
CA ALA A 101 2.69 2.21 6.00
C ALA A 101 2.24 1.71 4.62
N ALA A 102 3.08 0.95 3.90
CA ALA A 102 2.75 0.37 2.61
C ALA A 102 1.61 -0.65 2.71
N SER A 103 1.60 -1.48 3.75
CA SER A 103 0.59 -2.52 3.96
C SER A 103 -0.76 -1.97 4.47
N LEU A 104 -0.78 -0.82 5.12
CA LEU A 104 -1.96 -0.30 5.81
C LEU A 104 -3.15 -0.11 4.86
N LYS A 105 -2.95 0.52 3.71
CA LYS A 105 -4.01 0.79 2.73
C LYS A 105 -4.70 -0.47 2.21
N PRO A 106 -3.99 -1.48 1.64
CA PRO A 106 -4.61 -2.70 1.15
C PRO A 106 -5.21 -3.55 2.28
N VAL A 107 -4.60 -3.57 3.47
CA VAL A 107 -5.15 -4.32 4.62
C VAL A 107 -6.41 -3.67 5.17
N CYS A 108 -6.46 -2.34 5.30
CA CYS A 108 -7.69 -1.64 5.69
C CYS A 108 -8.81 -1.88 4.66
N LEU A 109 -8.48 -1.90 3.36
CA LEU A 109 -9.44 -2.24 2.31
C LEU A 109 -9.93 -3.68 2.48
N ALA A 110 -9.04 -4.65 2.69
CA ALA A 110 -9.37 -6.05 2.90
C ALA A 110 -10.30 -6.24 4.11
N LEU A 111 -9.96 -5.64 5.24
CA LEU A 111 -10.76 -5.70 6.46
C LEU A 111 -12.12 -5.03 6.29
N GLY A 112 -12.17 -3.88 5.62
CA GLY A 112 -13.41 -3.18 5.31
C GLY A 112 -14.36 -4.01 4.45
N LEU A 113 -13.84 -4.60 3.37
CA LEU A 113 -14.61 -5.48 2.49
C LEU A 113 -15.06 -6.76 3.21
N ALA A 114 -14.20 -7.38 4.01
CA ALA A 114 -14.57 -8.54 4.82
C ALA A 114 -15.66 -8.19 5.86
N ALA A 115 -15.59 -7.02 6.48
CA ALA A 115 -16.62 -6.53 7.39
C ALA A 115 -17.96 -6.34 6.68
N VAL A 116 -17.97 -5.83 5.45
CA VAL A 116 -19.20 -5.70 4.64
C VAL A 116 -19.80 -7.07 4.33
N VAL A 117 -18.98 -8.04 3.91
CA VAL A 117 -19.46 -9.43 3.65
C VAL A 117 -20.07 -10.03 4.90
N LEU A 118 -19.40 -9.89 6.06
CA LEU A 118 -19.89 -10.37 7.33
C LEU A 118 -21.16 -9.66 7.78
N ALA A 119 -21.26 -8.35 7.55
CA ALA A 119 -22.46 -7.56 7.85
C ALA A 119 -23.65 -8.02 7.03
N LEU A 120 -23.48 -8.24 5.73
CA LEU A 120 -24.53 -8.76 4.84
C LEU A 120 -24.97 -10.16 5.29
N ALA A 121 -24.03 -11.04 5.64
CA ALA A 121 -24.34 -12.36 6.16
C ALA A 121 -25.12 -12.28 7.49
N GLY A 122 -24.77 -11.34 8.37
CA GLY A 122 -25.47 -11.06 9.63
C GLY A 122 -26.91 -10.59 9.38
N TRP A 123 -27.11 -9.67 8.44
CA TRP A 123 -28.44 -9.21 8.03
C TRP A 123 -29.30 -10.36 7.46
N MET A 124 -28.75 -11.14 6.53
CA MET A 124 -29.44 -12.28 5.95
C MET A 124 -29.86 -13.29 7.03
N ARG A 125 -28.97 -13.55 7.99
CA ARG A 125 -29.30 -14.43 9.12
C ARG A 125 -30.42 -13.87 10.00
N HIS A 126 -30.43 -12.57 10.24
CA HIS A 126 -31.42 -11.90 11.10
C HIS A 126 -32.81 -11.90 10.46
N TYR A 127 -32.92 -11.51 9.17
CA TYR A 127 -34.21 -11.35 8.51
C TYR A 127 -34.79 -12.62 7.89
N HIS A 128 -33.95 -13.52 7.39
CA HIS A 128 -34.45 -14.68 6.64
C HIS A 128 -34.42 -15.99 7.40
N GLN A 129 -34.04 -15.98 8.69
CA GLN A 129 -34.00 -17.19 9.54
C GLN A 129 -33.48 -18.42 8.77
N TRP A 130 -32.35 -18.32 8.12
CA TRP A 130 -31.77 -19.35 7.25
C TRP A 130 -31.31 -20.57 8.05
N ILE A 131 -32.27 -21.21 8.74
CA ILE A 131 -32.03 -22.38 9.59
C ILE A 131 -31.59 -23.59 8.77
N HIS A 132 -32.06 -23.69 7.51
CA HIS A 132 -31.78 -24.83 6.62
C HIS A 132 -30.48 -24.71 5.82
N ALA A 133 -29.86 -23.53 5.72
CA ALA A 133 -28.63 -23.30 4.96
C ALA A 133 -27.35 -23.33 5.82
N ARG A 134 -27.31 -24.07 6.91
CA ARG A 134 -26.20 -24.10 7.88
C ARG A 134 -24.84 -24.41 7.21
N ALA A 135 -24.80 -25.34 6.26
CA ALA A 135 -23.57 -25.68 5.55
C ALA A 135 -23.12 -24.55 4.62
N MET A 136 -24.05 -23.96 3.88
CA MET A 136 -23.75 -22.87 2.94
C MET A 136 -23.22 -21.62 3.65
N VAL A 137 -23.79 -21.26 4.82
CA VAL A 137 -23.30 -20.13 5.62
C VAL A 137 -21.95 -20.47 6.28
N ARG A 138 -21.75 -21.70 6.75
CA ARG A 138 -20.50 -22.10 7.40
C ARG A 138 -19.31 -22.15 6.45
N ILE A 139 -19.52 -22.48 5.18
CA ILE A 139 -18.48 -22.58 4.15
C ILE A 139 -18.46 -21.35 3.25
N GLY A 140 -19.62 -20.87 2.81
CA GLY A 140 -19.72 -19.79 1.85
C GLY A 140 -19.23 -18.44 2.38
N VAL A 141 -19.55 -18.11 3.64
CA VAL A 141 -19.10 -16.83 4.23
C VAL A 141 -17.58 -16.75 4.42
N PRO A 142 -16.91 -17.75 5.02
CA PRO A 142 -15.44 -17.75 5.08
C PRO A 142 -14.80 -17.74 3.70
N LEU A 143 -15.30 -18.53 2.76
CA LEU A 143 -14.75 -18.56 1.39
C LEU A 143 -14.88 -17.22 0.69
N MET A 144 -16.04 -16.57 0.79
CA MET A 144 -16.26 -15.24 0.23
C MET A 144 -15.37 -14.19 0.91
N SER A 145 -15.20 -14.27 2.23
CA SER A 145 -14.29 -13.37 2.96
C SER A 145 -12.85 -13.55 2.51
N LEU A 146 -12.37 -14.78 2.36
CA LEU A 146 -11.03 -15.07 1.84
C LEU A 146 -10.87 -14.57 0.41
N PHE A 147 -11.87 -14.75 -0.44
CA PHE A 147 -11.84 -14.26 -1.82
C PHE A 147 -11.74 -12.73 -1.88
N VAL A 148 -12.53 -12.02 -1.09
CA VAL A 148 -12.51 -10.55 -1.01
C VAL A 148 -11.18 -10.04 -0.45
N ILE A 149 -10.62 -10.70 0.56
CA ILE A 149 -9.28 -10.40 1.10
C ILE A 149 -8.23 -10.59 -0.01
N GLY A 150 -8.29 -11.71 -0.74
CA GLY A 150 -7.39 -11.99 -1.86
C GLY A 150 -7.43 -10.89 -2.93
N ILE A 151 -8.62 -10.43 -3.32
CA ILE A 151 -8.78 -9.32 -4.26
C ILE A 151 -8.14 -8.03 -3.72
N ALA A 152 -8.34 -7.70 -2.45
CA ALA A 152 -7.78 -6.47 -1.87
C ALA A 152 -6.24 -6.52 -1.79
N LEU A 153 -5.67 -7.68 -1.47
CA LEU A 153 -4.22 -7.89 -1.48
C LEU A 153 -3.67 -7.81 -2.91
N ALA A 154 -4.32 -8.45 -3.88
CA ALA A 154 -3.95 -8.36 -5.30
C ALA A 154 -4.02 -6.91 -5.82
N ALA A 155 -5.03 -6.15 -5.41
CA ALA A 155 -5.12 -4.72 -5.72
C ALA A 155 -3.96 -3.91 -5.10
N GLY A 156 -3.48 -4.30 -3.93
CA GLY A 156 -2.29 -3.73 -3.31
C GLY A 156 -1.04 -3.96 -4.16
N LEU A 157 -0.82 -5.18 -4.64
CA LEU A 157 0.30 -5.54 -5.52
C LEU A 157 0.23 -4.79 -6.86
N ALA A 158 -0.93 -4.79 -7.51
CA ALA A 158 -1.15 -4.01 -8.74
C ALA A 158 -0.93 -2.51 -8.52
N GLY A 159 -1.27 -1.99 -7.35
CA GLY A 159 -0.98 -0.62 -6.94
C GLY A 159 0.52 -0.32 -6.83
N ALA A 160 1.32 -1.27 -6.33
CA ALA A 160 2.77 -1.14 -6.26
C ALA A 160 3.40 -1.13 -7.67
N GLU A 161 2.96 -2.00 -8.57
CA GLU A 161 3.39 -2.01 -9.98
C GLU A 161 3.02 -0.71 -10.71
N ALA A 162 1.80 -0.22 -10.50
CA ALA A 162 1.35 1.04 -11.09
C ALA A 162 2.18 2.24 -10.58
N ALA A 163 2.50 2.26 -9.28
CA ALA A 163 3.36 3.29 -8.69
C ALA A 163 4.77 3.24 -9.27
N ALA A 164 5.34 2.05 -9.46
CA ALA A 164 6.64 1.87 -10.09
C ALA A 164 6.63 2.34 -11.56
N ALA A 165 5.58 2.00 -12.32
CA ALA A 165 5.41 2.45 -13.70
C ALA A 165 5.32 3.99 -13.78
N GLN A 166 4.56 4.62 -12.89
CA GLN A 166 4.48 6.07 -12.80
C GLN A 166 5.83 6.70 -12.43
N ALA A 167 6.55 6.10 -11.49
CA ALA A 167 7.87 6.59 -11.07
C ALA A 167 8.89 6.51 -12.22
N ARG A 168 8.87 5.44 -13.03
CA ARG A 168 9.70 5.29 -14.24
C ARG A 168 9.41 6.39 -15.27
N THR A 169 8.14 6.64 -15.56
CA THR A 169 7.75 7.69 -16.52
C THR A 169 8.16 9.07 -16.04
N THR A 170 8.04 9.34 -14.75
CA THR A 170 8.45 10.59 -14.11
C THR A 170 9.97 10.77 -14.17
N ALA A 171 10.73 9.72 -13.84
CA ALA A 171 12.19 9.74 -13.93
C ALA A 171 12.68 9.88 -15.38
N ALA A 172 12.03 9.24 -16.36
CA ALA A 172 12.34 9.39 -17.76
C ALA A 172 12.08 10.82 -18.28
N ALA A 173 11.12 11.54 -17.69
CA ALA A 173 10.88 12.96 -17.95
C ALA A 173 11.90 13.88 -17.23
N GLY A 174 12.88 13.34 -16.51
CA GLY A 174 13.90 14.10 -15.78
C GLY A 174 13.38 14.77 -14.51
N THR A 175 12.25 14.29 -13.97
CA THR A 175 11.70 14.79 -12.71
C THR A 175 11.83 13.73 -11.63
N VAL A 176 12.06 14.17 -10.39
CA VAL A 176 12.18 13.25 -9.25
C VAL A 176 10.83 12.60 -8.99
N PRO A 177 10.73 11.25 -8.98
CA PRO A 177 9.48 10.57 -8.69
C PRO A 177 9.05 10.77 -7.24
N ALA A 178 7.73 10.72 -7.01
CA ALA A 178 7.19 10.76 -5.67
C ALA A 178 7.68 9.57 -4.83
N ALA A 179 7.90 9.81 -3.54
CA ALA A 179 8.33 8.75 -2.63
C ALA A 179 7.24 7.66 -2.50
N TYR A 180 7.66 6.41 -2.59
CA TYR A 180 6.81 5.26 -2.35
C TYR A 180 7.01 4.77 -0.92
N TYR A 181 6.10 5.14 -0.03
CA TYR A 181 6.12 4.74 1.39
C TYR A 181 7.51 4.79 2.05
N GLY A 182 8.19 5.94 1.92
CA GLY A 182 9.51 6.17 2.51
C GLY A 182 10.70 5.77 1.62
N VAL A 183 10.49 5.07 0.52
CA VAL A 183 11.51 4.87 -0.52
C VAL A 183 11.47 6.05 -1.48
N GLN A 184 12.51 6.87 -1.44
CA GLN A 184 12.62 8.06 -2.28
C GLN A 184 13.72 7.88 -3.31
N GLY A 185 13.34 7.94 -4.59
CA GLY A 185 14.29 8.01 -5.69
C GLY A 185 14.92 9.41 -5.77
N ARG A 186 16.18 9.48 -6.20
CA ARG A 186 16.90 10.71 -6.48
C ARG A 186 17.51 10.62 -7.86
N LEU A 187 17.47 11.72 -8.61
CA LEU A 187 18.17 11.83 -9.87
C LEU A 187 19.59 12.30 -9.59
N VAL A 188 20.56 11.53 -10.05
CA VAL A 188 21.98 11.77 -9.83
C VAL A 188 22.76 11.70 -11.13
N CYS A 189 23.79 12.53 -11.22
CA CYS A 189 24.82 12.45 -12.25
C CYS A 189 25.99 11.67 -11.69
N VAL A 190 26.47 10.71 -12.45
CA VAL A 190 27.56 9.82 -12.05
C VAL A 190 28.76 10.08 -12.96
N THR A 191 29.90 10.40 -12.34
CA THR A 191 31.15 10.62 -13.05
C THR A 191 32.16 9.55 -12.62
N PRO A 192 32.73 8.76 -13.55
CA PRO A 192 33.75 7.80 -13.23
C PRO A 192 35.02 8.50 -12.73
N LEU A 193 35.67 7.96 -11.70
CA LEU A 193 36.93 8.50 -11.15
C LEU A 193 38.17 7.91 -11.83
N GLY A 194 38.04 6.76 -12.49
CA GLY A 194 39.11 6.07 -13.21
C GLY A 194 38.79 5.85 -14.68
N GLU A 195 39.81 5.50 -15.47
CA GLU A 195 39.65 5.16 -16.90
C GLU A 195 38.86 3.85 -17.11
N GLU A 196 38.99 2.90 -16.19
CA GLU A 196 38.26 1.63 -16.19
C GLU A 196 37.44 1.52 -14.90
N THR A 197 36.17 1.93 -14.97
CA THR A 197 35.21 1.76 -13.87
C THR A 197 34.42 0.47 -14.10
N PRO A 198 34.52 -0.54 -13.22
CA PRO A 198 33.76 -1.76 -13.36
C PRO A 198 32.27 -1.48 -13.10
N VAL A 199 31.47 -1.70 -14.13
CA VAL A 199 30.02 -1.53 -14.09
C VAL A 199 29.36 -2.91 -14.24
N PHE A 200 28.47 -3.23 -13.33
CA PHE A 200 27.70 -4.47 -13.42
C PHE A 200 26.35 -4.17 -14.12
N ASN A 201 25.96 -5.02 -15.05
CA ASN A 201 24.70 -4.99 -15.82
C ASN A 201 24.60 -3.86 -16.85
N GLY A 202 25.71 -3.33 -17.39
CA GLY A 202 25.65 -2.44 -18.55
C GLY A 202 26.65 -1.28 -18.50
N PRO A 203 26.79 -0.50 -19.56
CA PRO A 203 27.65 0.68 -19.56
C PRO A 203 27.00 1.84 -18.80
N LEU A 204 27.83 2.57 -18.05
CA LEU A 204 27.44 3.77 -17.32
C LEU A 204 27.11 4.91 -18.29
N ASN A 205 25.94 5.52 -18.11
CA ASN A 205 25.56 6.71 -18.84
C ASN A 205 25.96 7.96 -18.04
N THR A 206 26.98 8.66 -18.48
CA THR A 206 27.51 9.87 -17.82
C THR A 206 26.85 11.15 -18.32
N ALA A 207 26.14 11.11 -19.45
CA ALA A 207 25.56 12.29 -20.08
C ALA A 207 24.20 12.71 -19.52
N ARG A 208 23.50 11.78 -18.85
CA ARG A 208 22.16 12.00 -18.34
C ARG A 208 22.01 11.55 -16.90
N PRO A 209 21.09 12.18 -16.15
CA PRO A 209 20.77 11.77 -14.81
C PRO A 209 20.22 10.34 -14.76
N GLN A 210 20.67 9.57 -13.78
CA GLN A 210 20.17 8.25 -13.46
C GLN A 210 19.41 8.28 -12.15
N LEU A 211 18.41 7.41 -12.02
CA LEU A 211 17.64 7.30 -10.78
C LEU A 211 18.37 6.38 -9.81
N THR A 212 18.57 6.84 -8.59
CA THR A 212 19.06 6.00 -7.48
C THR A 212 18.08 6.02 -6.32
N PHE A 213 18.01 4.91 -5.58
CA PHE A 213 17.21 4.80 -4.35
C PHE A 213 18.08 4.81 -3.09
N GLY A 214 19.38 4.98 -3.25
CA GLY A 214 20.35 4.99 -2.17
C GLY A 214 21.52 4.04 -2.42
N THR A 215 22.29 3.82 -1.38
CA THR A 215 23.49 2.99 -1.41
C THR A 215 23.32 1.84 -0.41
N SER A 216 23.86 0.67 -0.75
CA SER A 216 23.94 -0.46 0.17
C SER A 216 25.38 -0.98 0.19
N GLY A 217 26.01 -0.87 1.35
CA GLY A 217 27.43 -1.19 1.47
C GLY A 217 28.26 -0.36 0.48
N ASP A 218 29.10 -1.03 -0.29
CA ASP A 218 30.03 -0.41 -1.24
C ASP A 218 29.45 -0.20 -2.64
N LEU A 219 28.18 -0.56 -2.85
CA LEU A 219 27.53 -0.47 -4.15
C LEU A 219 26.44 0.60 -4.16
N VAL A 220 26.35 1.32 -5.26
CA VAL A 220 25.20 2.15 -5.60
C VAL A 220 24.44 1.52 -6.76
N TRP A 221 23.12 1.41 -6.59
CA TRP A 221 22.22 0.95 -7.62
C TRP A 221 21.64 2.14 -8.36
N LEU A 222 21.76 2.09 -9.69
CA LEU A 222 21.36 3.15 -10.60
C LEU A 222 20.39 2.54 -11.62
N TRP A 223 19.34 3.27 -11.93
CA TRP A 223 18.40 2.88 -12.98
C TRP A 223 18.51 3.87 -14.17
N ASP A 224 18.84 3.33 -15.33
CA ASP A 224 18.91 4.10 -16.57
C ASP A 224 17.54 4.17 -17.24
N SER A 225 16.98 5.37 -17.33
CA SER A 225 15.66 5.62 -17.92
C SER A 225 15.57 5.33 -19.41
N GLN A 226 16.69 5.36 -20.15
CA GLN A 226 16.71 5.10 -21.59
C GLN A 226 16.71 3.62 -21.92
N ARG A 227 17.43 2.84 -21.13
CA ARG A 227 17.54 1.38 -21.30
C ARG A 227 16.48 0.61 -20.54
N ALA A 228 15.85 1.29 -19.57
CA ALA A 228 14.96 0.67 -18.59
C ALA A 228 15.61 -0.50 -17.83
N GLU A 229 16.92 -0.38 -17.54
CA GLU A 229 17.73 -1.39 -16.88
C GLU A 229 18.37 -0.79 -15.62
N SER A 230 18.61 -1.65 -14.62
CA SER A 230 19.40 -1.29 -13.45
C SER A 230 20.85 -1.69 -13.66
N LEU A 231 21.73 -0.88 -13.18
CA LEU A 231 23.17 -1.14 -13.13
C LEU A 231 23.68 -0.86 -11.72
N SER A 232 24.76 -1.51 -11.34
CA SER A 232 25.41 -1.21 -10.08
C SER A 232 26.89 -0.90 -10.29
N VAL A 233 27.39 0.06 -9.51
CA VAL A 233 28.80 0.49 -9.52
C VAL A 233 29.29 0.61 -8.09
N ARG A 234 30.60 0.48 -7.88
CA ARG A 234 31.20 0.73 -6.57
C ARG A 234 31.25 2.22 -6.28
N LEU A 235 30.94 2.58 -5.04
CA LEU A 235 30.99 3.96 -4.57
C LEU A 235 32.41 4.56 -4.66
N GLU A 236 33.43 3.76 -4.46
CA GLU A 236 34.85 4.19 -4.54
C GLU A 236 35.30 4.55 -5.96
N ASP A 237 34.61 4.03 -6.99
CA ASP A 237 34.97 4.21 -8.40
C ASP A 237 34.25 5.37 -9.07
N VAL A 238 33.29 6.00 -8.39
CA VAL A 238 32.43 7.03 -8.98
C VAL A 238 32.21 8.23 -8.06
N ALA A 239 32.12 9.41 -8.64
CA ALA A 239 31.61 10.60 -7.99
C ALA A 239 30.13 10.76 -8.32
N ILE A 240 29.29 10.94 -7.31
CA ILE A 240 27.83 11.07 -7.44
C ILE A 240 27.46 12.50 -7.05
N THR A 241 26.80 13.20 -7.95
CA THR A 241 26.27 14.55 -7.71
C THR A 241 24.78 14.59 -7.98
N GLU A 242 24.03 15.37 -7.19
CA GLU A 242 22.60 15.52 -7.42
C GLU A 242 22.36 16.26 -8.74
N ALA A 243 21.48 15.72 -9.59
CA ALA A 243 21.18 16.32 -10.86
C ALA A 243 20.35 17.59 -10.67
N ARG A 244 20.81 18.71 -11.25
CA ARG A 244 20.09 19.99 -11.22
C ARG A 244 19.29 20.24 -12.51
N ALA A 245 19.55 19.47 -13.55
CA ALA A 245 18.92 19.56 -14.87
C ALA A 245 18.79 18.16 -15.49
N ASN A 246 18.15 18.08 -16.64
CA ASN A 246 18.00 16.82 -17.40
C ASN A 246 19.29 16.35 -18.10
N THR A 247 20.39 17.03 -17.90
CA THR A 247 21.71 16.71 -18.45
C THR A 247 22.76 16.81 -17.36
N CYS A 248 23.74 15.92 -17.41
CA CYS A 248 24.91 15.92 -16.56
C CYS A 248 26.04 16.63 -17.29
N GLY A 249 26.49 17.76 -16.78
CA GLY A 249 27.55 18.56 -17.40
C GLY A 249 27.75 19.86 -16.68
#